data_65e2ac0983a45d8229c1d0368cd133ea
#
_entry.id   65e2ac0983a45d8229c1d0368cd133ea
#
_cell.length_a   1.000
_cell.length_b   1.000
_cell.length_c   1.000
_cell.angle_alpha   90.00
_cell.angle_beta   90.00
_cell.angle_gamma   90.00
#
_symmetry.space_group_name_H-M   'P 1'
#
loop_
_entity.id
_entity.type
_entity.pdbx_description
1 polymer ?
#
loop_
_entity_poly.entity_id
_entity_poly.type
_entity_poly.pdbx_seq_one_letter_code
_entity_poly.pdbx_strand_id
1 'polypeptide(L)'
;MQKKSVALVACSNGYGHIKRLLLLAESLFMAGANPTLFADRSSAELIAKKEQILIPKVINFDTHTNKENWLDSSAAEWVKFAPNLSKFDIVVSDNLVEILLIRPDAWLSGSFFWHDALNFFPHDLKKNSISLLKKYNPKMISSELFTSNQLKTYTKLYEVGLFGRTNFIKKSNNKTDALIACGVGGSVKKEAFEFTKNLANLKEIKYRKVWVEPDIIPLDRPDWMIPATFLPEMYQKILVAIIRPGVGTVTNSLSVGAKIFPFYESDNLEMQFNAKKIFLAGLASKTHSINDAWKASELFFESFDKDNFHEEKIAKINFNGAEEAALIMLNHI
;
A
#
# COMPACT_ATOMS: atom_id res chain seq x y z
N MET A 1 5.42 16.01 -30.66
CA MET A 1 6.40 15.22 -29.91
C MET A 1 5.89 13.79 -29.75
N GLN A 2 6.74 12.78 -29.92
CA GLN A 2 6.37 11.40 -29.65
C GLN A 2 6.16 11.20 -28.15
N LYS A 3 5.06 10.52 -27.76
CA LYS A 3 4.78 10.23 -26.34
C LYS A 3 5.84 9.31 -25.77
N LYS A 4 6.35 9.64 -24.58
CA LYS A 4 7.33 8.79 -23.88
C LYS A 4 6.71 7.46 -23.47
N SER A 5 7.41 6.37 -23.75
CA SER A 5 6.98 5.02 -23.40
C SER A 5 7.54 4.62 -22.01
N VAL A 6 6.67 4.15 -21.11
CA VAL A 6 7.04 3.81 -19.74
C VAL A 6 6.64 2.38 -19.43
N ALA A 7 7.59 1.55 -18.99
CA ALA A 7 7.33 0.23 -18.45
C ALA A 7 7.23 0.27 -16.93
N LEU A 8 6.17 -0.28 -16.38
CA LEU A 8 5.91 -0.39 -14.95
C LEU A 8 5.89 -1.87 -14.57
N VAL A 9 6.87 -2.34 -13.81
CA VAL A 9 7.03 -3.76 -13.43
C VAL A 9 6.62 -3.94 -11.98
N ALA A 10 5.50 -4.64 -11.75
CA ALA A 10 4.97 -4.87 -10.41
C ALA A 10 5.62 -6.08 -9.74
N CYS A 11 5.90 -5.96 -8.45
CA CYS A 11 6.13 -7.11 -7.59
C CYS A 11 4.81 -7.88 -7.43
N SER A 12 4.84 -9.20 -7.64
CA SER A 12 3.64 -10.05 -7.53
C SER A 12 3.25 -10.37 -6.08
N ASN A 13 4.02 -9.88 -5.09
CA ASN A 13 3.73 -10.08 -3.67
C ASN A 13 2.73 -9.04 -3.14
N GLY A 14 1.47 -9.27 -3.43
CA GLY A 14 0.36 -8.49 -2.89
C GLY A 14 -0.15 -7.35 -3.77
N TYR A 15 -1.37 -6.95 -3.48
CA TYR A 15 -2.12 -5.98 -4.28
C TYR A 15 -1.61 -4.54 -4.18
N GLY A 16 -0.89 -4.21 -3.10
CA GLY A 16 -0.38 -2.85 -2.86
C GLY A 16 0.59 -2.37 -3.93
N HIS A 17 1.43 -3.27 -4.46
CA HIS A 17 2.39 -2.99 -5.53
C HIS A 17 1.69 -2.66 -6.84
N ILE A 18 0.71 -3.49 -7.23
CA ILE A 18 -0.08 -3.26 -8.44
C ILE A 18 -0.89 -1.96 -8.32
N LYS A 19 -1.53 -1.71 -7.18
CA LYS A 19 -2.28 -0.46 -6.95
C LYS A 19 -1.41 0.77 -7.11
N ARG A 20 -0.22 0.80 -6.50
CA ARG A 20 0.71 1.92 -6.61
C ARG A 20 1.09 2.20 -8.07
N LEU A 21 1.42 1.15 -8.83
CA LEU A 21 1.78 1.30 -10.23
C LEU A 21 0.60 1.65 -11.13
N LEU A 22 -0.63 1.24 -10.81
CA LEU A 22 -1.83 1.68 -11.54
C LEU A 22 -2.06 3.18 -11.34
N LEU A 23 -1.93 3.70 -10.12
CA LEU A 23 -2.04 5.14 -9.85
C LEU A 23 -0.94 5.93 -10.58
N LEU A 24 0.29 5.42 -10.58
CA LEU A 24 1.39 6.02 -11.33
C LEU A 24 1.12 5.98 -12.84
N ALA A 25 0.59 4.87 -13.37
CA ALA A 25 0.23 4.76 -14.78
C ALA A 25 -0.82 5.78 -15.20
N GLU A 26 -1.87 5.95 -14.39
CA GLU A 26 -2.90 6.97 -14.63
C GLU A 26 -2.28 8.36 -14.68
N SER A 27 -1.43 8.72 -13.72
CA SER A 27 -0.75 10.03 -13.67
C SER A 27 0.22 10.24 -14.83
N LEU A 28 0.99 9.21 -15.21
CA LEU A 28 1.86 9.25 -16.38
C LEU A 28 1.06 9.45 -17.69
N PHE A 29 -0.07 8.75 -17.82
CA PHE A 29 -0.96 8.91 -18.98
C PHE A 29 -1.52 10.33 -19.06
N MET A 30 -1.99 10.89 -17.95
CA MET A 30 -2.49 12.27 -17.86
C MET A 30 -1.39 13.30 -18.16
N ALA A 31 -0.14 13.00 -17.82
CA ALA A 31 1.03 13.82 -18.15
C ALA A 31 1.54 13.60 -19.60
N GLY A 32 0.80 12.84 -20.42
CA GLY A 32 1.09 12.66 -21.85
C GLY A 32 2.06 11.52 -22.21
N ALA A 33 2.43 10.67 -21.26
CA ALA A 33 3.21 9.47 -21.50
C ALA A 33 2.34 8.29 -21.97
N ASN A 34 2.98 7.17 -22.33
CA ASN A 34 2.34 5.92 -22.73
C ASN A 34 2.78 4.78 -21.81
N PRO A 35 2.14 4.57 -20.65
CA PRO A 35 2.51 3.54 -19.72
C PRO A 35 2.04 2.16 -20.16
N THR A 36 2.87 1.14 -19.86
CA THR A 36 2.54 -0.29 -19.98
C THR A 36 2.84 -0.97 -18.65
N LEU A 37 1.85 -1.62 -18.04
CA LEU A 37 1.98 -2.34 -16.77
C LEU A 37 2.31 -3.81 -17.05
N PHE A 38 3.35 -4.32 -16.41
CA PHE A 38 3.73 -5.72 -16.36
C PHE A 38 3.34 -6.26 -14.98
N ALA A 39 2.25 -7.02 -14.93
CA ALA A 39 1.67 -7.56 -13.70
C ALA A 39 0.72 -8.72 -14.02
N ASP A 40 0.24 -9.45 -13.00
CA ASP A 40 -0.91 -10.32 -13.15
C ASP A 40 -2.12 -9.51 -13.61
N ARG A 41 -2.63 -9.86 -14.81
CA ARG A 41 -3.70 -9.11 -15.47
C ARG A 41 -4.98 -9.13 -14.65
N SER A 42 -5.35 -10.27 -14.10
CA SER A 42 -6.60 -10.43 -13.36
C SER A 42 -6.61 -9.57 -12.09
N SER A 43 -5.49 -9.53 -11.39
CA SER A 43 -5.30 -8.66 -10.21
C SER A 43 -5.31 -7.19 -10.58
N ALA A 44 -4.67 -6.81 -11.69
CA ALA A 44 -4.66 -5.43 -12.16
C ALA A 44 -6.07 -4.93 -12.53
N GLU A 45 -6.86 -5.73 -13.25
CA GLU A 45 -8.24 -5.43 -13.63
C GLU A 45 -9.15 -5.34 -12.40
N LEU A 46 -9.00 -6.26 -11.45
CA LEU A 46 -9.76 -6.25 -10.19
C LEU A 46 -9.50 -4.99 -9.38
N ILE A 47 -8.22 -4.62 -9.22
CA ILE A 47 -7.82 -3.44 -8.45
C ILE A 47 -8.25 -2.16 -9.16
N ALA A 48 -8.03 -2.06 -10.48
CA ALA A 48 -8.44 -0.90 -11.26
C ALA A 48 -9.95 -0.66 -11.15
N LYS A 49 -10.76 -1.73 -11.22
CA LYS A 49 -12.22 -1.66 -11.03
C LYS A 49 -12.59 -1.21 -9.62
N LYS A 50 -12.01 -1.80 -8.57
CA LYS A 50 -12.29 -1.45 -7.17
C LYS A 50 -11.90 -0.01 -6.84
N GLU A 51 -10.75 0.42 -7.30
CA GLU A 51 -10.21 1.76 -7.02
C GLU A 51 -10.66 2.81 -8.05
N GLN A 52 -11.43 2.40 -9.07
CA GLN A 52 -11.89 3.27 -10.18
C GLN A 52 -10.72 3.98 -10.88
N ILE A 53 -9.61 3.26 -11.11
CA ILE A 53 -8.40 3.74 -11.77
C ILE A 53 -8.46 3.41 -13.26
N LEU A 54 -7.99 4.33 -14.11
CA LEU A 54 -7.81 4.05 -15.53
C LEU A 54 -6.79 2.93 -15.71
N ILE A 55 -7.21 1.82 -16.35
CA ILE A 55 -6.30 0.72 -16.61
C ILE A 55 -5.42 1.00 -17.83
N PRO A 56 -4.08 0.95 -17.72
CA PRO A 56 -3.18 1.09 -18.85
C PRO A 56 -3.16 -0.19 -19.69
N LYS A 57 -2.34 -0.22 -20.74
CA LYS A 57 -2.00 -1.51 -21.39
C LYS A 57 -1.36 -2.43 -20.36
N VAL A 58 -1.95 -3.60 -20.14
CA VAL A 58 -1.41 -4.64 -19.24
C VAL A 58 -0.83 -5.79 -20.05
N ILE A 59 0.42 -6.14 -19.73
CA ILE A 59 1.07 -7.36 -20.21
C ILE A 59 1.11 -8.31 -19.01
N ASN A 60 0.51 -9.49 -19.17
CA ASN A 60 0.49 -10.49 -18.10
C ASN A 60 1.90 -10.96 -17.81
N PHE A 61 2.35 -10.74 -16.59
CA PHE A 61 3.70 -11.07 -16.15
C PHE A 61 3.73 -11.33 -14.66
N ASP A 62 4.38 -12.41 -14.25
CA ASP A 62 4.58 -12.77 -12.84
C ASP A 62 6.06 -12.70 -12.51
N THR A 63 6.40 -11.96 -11.48
CA THR A 63 7.77 -11.83 -10.96
C THR A 63 8.10 -12.89 -9.90
N HIS A 64 7.13 -13.74 -9.53
CA HIS A 64 7.33 -14.86 -8.61
C HIS A 64 7.29 -16.19 -9.36
N THR A 65 8.44 -16.79 -9.54
CA THR A 65 8.56 -18.13 -10.14
C THR A 65 8.12 -19.23 -9.18
N ASN A 66 8.20 -18.96 -7.85
CA ASN A 66 7.73 -19.85 -6.79
C ASN A 66 6.85 -19.07 -5.80
N LYS A 67 5.53 -19.30 -5.86
CA LYS A 67 4.55 -18.59 -5.00
C LYS A 67 4.60 -19.00 -3.54
N GLU A 68 5.08 -20.23 -3.25
CA GLU A 68 5.17 -20.72 -1.87
C GLU A 68 6.41 -20.20 -1.15
N ASN A 69 7.47 -19.93 -1.91
CA ASN A 69 8.76 -19.53 -1.35
C ASN A 69 9.44 -18.46 -2.21
N TRP A 70 8.77 -17.32 -2.38
CA TRP A 70 9.20 -16.23 -3.26
C TRP A 70 10.54 -15.56 -2.87
N LEU A 71 11.04 -15.86 -1.65
CA LEU A 71 12.34 -15.40 -1.14
C LEU A 71 13.43 -16.48 -1.20
N ASP A 72 13.24 -17.55 -1.92
CA ASP A 72 14.29 -18.53 -2.12
C ASP A 72 15.37 -18.05 -3.12
N SER A 73 16.36 -18.88 -3.39
CA SER A 73 17.45 -18.55 -4.31
C SER A 73 16.99 -18.22 -5.73
N SER A 74 15.75 -18.58 -6.09
CA SER A 74 15.14 -18.30 -7.39
C SER A 74 14.46 -16.92 -7.46
N ALA A 75 14.43 -16.16 -6.38
CA ALA A 75 13.72 -14.87 -6.32
C ALA A 75 14.14 -13.86 -7.40
N ALA A 76 15.39 -13.95 -7.90
CA ALA A 76 15.90 -13.12 -9.00
C ALA A 76 15.72 -13.76 -10.38
N GLU A 77 15.22 -14.99 -10.50
CA GLU A 77 15.14 -15.71 -11.78
C GLU A 77 14.15 -15.10 -12.76
N TRP A 78 13.14 -14.39 -12.26
CA TRP A 78 12.17 -13.71 -13.13
C TRP A 78 12.84 -12.80 -14.17
N VAL A 79 14.03 -12.27 -13.86
CA VAL A 79 14.82 -11.42 -14.76
C VAL A 79 15.18 -12.16 -16.06
N LYS A 80 15.38 -13.49 -16.01
CA LYS A 80 15.71 -14.31 -17.18
C LYS A 80 14.55 -14.41 -18.18
N PHE A 81 13.32 -14.24 -17.68
CA PHE A 81 12.09 -14.34 -18.47
C PHE A 81 11.44 -12.96 -18.67
N ALA A 82 12.09 -11.90 -18.19
CA ALA A 82 11.57 -10.56 -18.32
C ALA A 82 11.36 -10.19 -19.79
N PRO A 83 10.28 -9.48 -20.11
CA PRO A 83 10.06 -8.99 -21.46
C PRO A 83 11.18 -8.03 -21.87
N ASN A 84 11.34 -7.83 -23.18
CA ASN A 84 12.31 -6.86 -23.68
C ASN A 84 11.92 -5.43 -23.27
N LEU A 85 12.62 -4.90 -22.26
CA LEU A 85 12.40 -3.57 -21.70
C LEU A 85 13.24 -2.47 -22.39
N SER A 86 14.14 -2.84 -23.33
CA SER A 86 15.05 -1.88 -24.00
C SER A 86 14.31 -0.84 -24.85
N LYS A 87 13.11 -1.17 -25.32
CA LYS A 87 12.27 -0.28 -26.14
C LYS A 87 11.53 0.81 -25.36
N PHE A 88 11.57 0.79 -24.03
CA PHE A 88 10.91 1.80 -23.21
C PHE A 88 11.89 2.92 -22.85
N ASP A 89 11.40 4.17 -22.92
CA ASP A 89 12.19 5.34 -22.52
C ASP A 89 12.48 5.33 -21.01
N ILE A 90 11.50 4.91 -20.20
CA ILE A 90 11.61 4.78 -18.75
C ILE A 90 11.17 3.37 -18.33
N VAL A 91 11.88 2.79 -17.38
CA VAL A 91 11.46 1.56 -16.70
C VAL A 91 11.37 1.85 -15.20
N VAL A 92 10.27 1.46 -14.59
CA VAL A 92 10.03 1.54 -13.15
C VAL A 92 9.78 0.14 -12.60
N SER A 93 10.48 -0.23 -11.54
CA SER A 93 10.27 -1.49 -10.84
C SER A 93 9.81 -1.22 -9.42
N ASP A 94 8.71 -1.86 -9.03
CA ASP A 94 8.17 -1.72 -7.68
C ASP A 94 8.79 -2.75 -6.74
N ASN A 95 9.68 -2.30 -5.86
CA ASN A 95 10.39 -3.09 -4.85
C ASN A 95 11.27 -4.25 -5.36
N LEU A 96 11.55 -4.35 -6.66
CA LEU A 96 12.37 -5.42 -7.22
C LEU A 96 13.70 -4.85 -7.72
N VAL A 97 14.73 -4.96 -6.89
CA VAL A 97 16.07 -4.43 -7.16
C VAL A 97 16.74 -5.16 -8.34
N GLU A 98 16.39 -6.41 -8.59
CA GLU A 98 16.92 -7.29 -9.62
C GLU A 98 16.71 -6.74 -11.04
N ILE A 99 15.75 -5.82 -11.23
CA ILE A 99 15.55 -5.09 -12.49
C ILE A 99 16.84 -4.46 -13.00
N LEU A 100 17.73 -4.04 -12.08
CA LEU A 100 19.00 -3.39 -12.39
C LEU A 100 19.99 -4.30 -13.14
N LEU A 101 19.75 -5.62 -13.15
CA LEU A 101 20.52 -6.57 -13.94
C LEU A 101 20.27 -6.41 -15.46
N ILE A 102 19.06 -6.00 -15.84
CA ILE A 102 18.63 -5.87 -17.25
C ILE A 102 18.37 -4.42 -17.67
N ARG A 103 18.12 -3.52 -16.71
CA ARG A 103 17.92 -2.09 -16.92
C ARG A 103 18.63 -1.32 -15.81
N PRO A 104 19.95 -1.08 -15.94
CA PRO A 104 20.76 -0.37 -14.96
C PRO A 104 20.28 1.04 -14.63
N ASP A 105 19.57 1.67 -15.55
CA ASP A 105 18.97 3.01 -15.47
C ASP A 105 17.52 3.00 -14.94
N ALA A 106 16.98 1.83 -14.57
CA ALA A 106 15.60 1.72 -14.07
C ALA A 106 15.42 2.54 -12.79
N TRP A 107 14.22 3.13 -12.67
CA TRP A 107 13.74 3.69 -11.44
C TRP A 107 13.21 2.59 -10.52
N LEU A 108 13.39 2.77 -9.23
CA LEU A 108 12.73 1.96 -8.21
C LEU A 108 11.54 2.73 -7.60
N SER A 109 10.55 2.02 -7.13
CA SER A 109 9.41 2.56 -6.40
C SER A 109 9.15 1.70 -5.17
N GLY A 110 8.93 2.32 -4.02
CA GLY A 110 8.67 1.58 -2.78
C GLY A 110 9.02 2.38 -1.53
N SER A 111 8.70 1.82 -0.37
CA SER A 111 8.95 2.47 0.93
C SER A 111 10.11 1.83 1.72
N PHE A 112 10.56 0.67 1.28
CA PHE A 112 11.60 -0.15 1.92
C PHE A 112 12.26 -1.06 0.87
N PHE A 113 13.37 -1.71 1.25
CA PHE A 113 13.87 -2.89 0.54
C PHE A 113 13.45 -4.15 1.29
N TRP A 114 13.17 -5.24 0.56
CA TRP A 114 12.75 -6.51 1.17
C TRP A 114 13.72 -7.03 2.23
N HIS A 115 15.02 -6.84 2.02
CA HIS A 115 16.05 -7.25 2.98
C HIS A 115 16.07 -6.43 4.29
N ASP A 116 15.32 -5.32 4.36
CA ASP A 116 15.15 -4.48 5.56
C ASP A 116 13.76 -4.65 6.19
N ALA A 117 12.81 -5.19 5.43
CA ALA A 117 11.41 -5.31 5.86
C ALA A 117 11.08 -6.66 6.50
N LEU A 118 11.96 -7.66 6.34
CA LEU A 118 11.74 -9.02 6.80
C LEU A 118 12.84 -9.43 7.78
N ASN A 119 12.45 -10.07 8.90
CA ASN A 119 13.39 -10.58 9.91
C ASN A 119 14.32 -11.66 9.33
N PHE A 120 13.78 -12.47 8.42
CA PHE A 120 14.49 -13.55 7.78
C PHE A 120 14.55 -13.29 6.28
N PHE A 121 15.64 -12.71 5.81
CA PHE A 121 15.92 -12.53 4.39
C PHE A 121 17.18 -13.31 4.01
N PRO A 122 17.18 -14.12 2.96
CA PRO A 122 18.34 -14.94 2.57
C PRO A 122 19.60 -14.09 2.37
N HIS A 123 20.69 -14.51 3.02
CA HIS A 123 21.94 -13.73 3.06
C HIS A 123 22.49 -13.38 1.67
N ASP A 124 22.47 -14.34 0.74
CA ASP A 124 22.99 -14.15 -0.60
C ASP A 124 22.13 -13.18 -1.42
N LEU A 125 20.81 -13.27 -1.28
CA LEU A 125 19.89 -12.30 -1.91
C LEU A 125 20.13 -10.90 -1.37
N LYS A 126 20.29 -10.76 -0.05
CA LYS A 126 20.62 -9.46 0.59
C LYS A 126 21.93 -8.89 0.04
N LYS A 127 23.00 -9.69 0.00
CA LYS A 127 24.30 -9.30 -0.52
C LYS A 127 24.20 -8.86 -1.99
N ASN A 128 23.47 -9.62 -2.81
CA ASN A 128 23.28 -9.31 -4.23
C ASN A 128 22.49 -8.00 -4.41
N SER A 129 21.37 -7.82 -3.71
CA SER A 129 20.56 -6.61 -3.76
C SER A 129 21.39 -5.37 -3.36
N ILE A 130 22.14 -5.43 -2.24
CA ILE A 130 23.02 -4.34 -1.80
C ILE A 130 24.10 -4.05 -2.82
N SER A 131 24.69 -5.08 -3.43
CA SER A 131 25.73 -4.92 -4.47
C SER A 131 25.17 -4.18 -5.69
N LEU A 132 23.98 -4.53 -6.17
CA LEU A 132 23.31 -3.85 -7.28
C LEU A 132 23.01 -2.39 -6.95
N LEU A 133 22.45 -2.14 -5.77
CA LEU A 133 22.12 -0.78 -5.31
C LEU A 133 23.38 0.09 -5.23
N LYS A 134 24.48 -0.41 -4.66
CA LYS A 134 25.75 0.33 -4.60
C LYS A 134 26.37 0.57 -5.97
N LYS A 135 26.28 -0.42 -6.87
CA LYS A 135 26.85 -0.33 -8.21
C LYS A 135 26.14 0.72 -9.07
N TYR A 136 24.81 0.74 -9.03
CA TYR A 136 24.01 1.55 -9.97
C TYR A 136 23.46 2.83 -9.36
N ASN A 137 23.38 2.93 -8.01
CA ASN A 137 22.81 4.08 -7.29
C ASN A 137 21.52 4.58 -7.97
N PRO A 138 20.47 3.71 -8.09
CA PRO A 138 19.30 4.00 -8.90
C PRO A 138 18.50 5.17 -8.36
N LYS A 139 17.72 5.82 -9.22
CA LYS A 139 16.68 6.75 -8.82
C LYS A 139 15.53 5.98 -8.18
N MET A 140 14.96 6.52 -7.09
CA MET A 140 13.86 5.86 -6.38
C MET A 140 12.79 6.86 -5.97
N ILE A 141 11.53 6.49 -6.20
CA ILE A 141 10.36 7.22 -5.70
C ILE A 141 9.85 6.53 -4.43
N SER A 142 9.62 7.31 -3.38
CA SER A 142 9.02 6.83 -2.13
C SER A 142 8.06 7.86 -1.56
N SER A 143 6.99 7.39 -0.89
CA SER A 143 6.09 8.30 -0.16
C SER A 143 6.76 8.77 1.12
N GLU A 144 6.87 10.09 1.31
CA GLU A 144 7.56 10.74 2.43
C GLU A 144 7.17 10.13 3.79
N LEU A 145 5.87 9.93 4.03
CA LEU A 145 5.37 9.39 5.30
C LEU A 145 5.96 8.01 5.63
N PHE A 146 6.21 7.16 4.62
CA PHE A 146 6.66 5.77 4.80
C PHE A 146 8.10 5.52 4.36
N THR A 147 8.82 6.54 3.95
CA THR A 147 10.21 6.40 3.52
C THR A 147 11.10 5.87 4.66
N SER A 148 11.79 4.76 4.42
CA SER A 148 12.82 4.25 5.33
C SER A 148 14.15 4.98 5.11
N ASN A 149 14.94 5.11 6.19
CA ASN A 149 16.26 5.75 6.08
C ASN A 149 17.23 4.97 5.18
N GLN A 150 17.04 3.67 5.05
CA GLN A 150 17.89 2.81 4.21
C GLN A 150 17.80 3.19 2.73
N LEU A 151 16.65 3.68 2.27
CA LEU A 151 16.52 4.12 0.88
C LEU A 151 17.49 5.26 0.55
N LYS A 152 17.67 6.22 1.46
CA LYS A 152 18.61 7.35 1.29
C LYS A 152 20.07 6.90 1.17
N THR A 153 20.40 5.74 1.75
CA THR A 153 21.77 5.21 1.74
C THR A 153 22.18 4.64 0.37
N TYR A 154 21.22 4.09 -0.38
CA TYR A 154 21.52 3.31 -1.57
C TYR A 154 20.92 3.87 -2.87
N THR A 155 20.16 4.96 -2.81
CA THR A 155 19.45 5.48 -3.99
C THR A 155 19.51 6.99 -4.08
N LYS A 156 19.31 7.51 -5.29
CA LYS A 156 18.90 8.92 -5.50
C LYS A 156 17.41 9.02 -5.21
N LEU A 157 17.07 9.28 -3.94
CA LEU A 157 15.70 9.26 -3.46
C LEU A 157 14.95 10.54 -3.80
N TYR A 158 13.72 10.39 -4.30
CA TYR A 158 12.74 11.44 -4.51
C TYR A 158 11.53 11.13 -3.63
N GLU A 159 11.36 11.92 -2.59
CA GLU A 159 10.21 11.80 -1.66
C GLU A 159 9.03 12.57 -2.26
N VAL A 160 7.87 11.91 -2.31
CA VAL A 160 6.61 12.43 -2.84
C VAL A 160 5.49 12.18 -1.84
N GLY A 161 4.31 12.76 -2.07
CA GLY A 161 3.13 12.49 -1.25
C GLY A 161 2.70 11.02 -1.27
N LEU A 162 1.62 10.71 -0.58
CA LEU A 162 0.98 9.40 -0.65
C LEU A 162 0.38 9.17 -2.04
N PHE A 163 0.45 7.94 -2.52
CA PHE A 163 -0.23 7.54 -3.75
C PHE A 163 -1.72 7.33 -3.44
N GLY A 164 -2.43 8.43 -3.31
CA GLY A 164 -3.85 8.50 -2.99
C GLY A 164 -4.67 9.07 -4.13
N ARG A 165 -5.96 9.19 -3.89
CA ARG A 165 -6.90 9.88 -4.79
C ARG A 165 -7.55 11.03 -4.04
N THR A 166 -7.33 12.23 -4.51
CA THR A 166 -7.92 13.45 -3.95
C THR A 166 -9.44 13.52 -4.13
N ASN A 167 -9.97 12.81 -5.14
CA ASN A 167 -11.41 12.75 -5.43
C ASN A 167 -12.25 12.06 -4.33
N PHE A 168 -11.62 11.35 -3.38
CA PHE A 168 -12.27 10.75 -2.22
C PHE A 168 -12.48 11.73 -1.06
N ILE A 169 -11.87 12.90 -1.09
CA ILE A 169 -11.95 13.90 -0.01
C ILE A 169 -13.29 14.66 -0.06
N LYS A 170 -14.41 13.96 -0.10
CA LYS A 170 -15.68 14.57 0.31
C LYS A 170 -15.76 14.50 1.82
N LYS A 171 -15.61 15.65 2.49
CA LYS A 171 -15.89 15.79 3.91
C LYS A 171 -17.36 15.41 4.15
N SER A 172 -17.59 14.20 4.63
CA SER A 172 -18.89 13.81 5.17
C SER A 172 -18.86 14.11 6.66
N ASN A 173 -19.72 15.00 7.12
CA ASN A 173 -19.85 15.36 8.53
C ASN A 173 -20.50 14.27 9.40
N ASN A 174 -20.95 13.15 8.79
CA ASN A 174 -21.72 12.08 9.46
C ASN A 174 -21.01 10.71 9.35
N LYS A 175 -19.73 10.63 9.67
CA LYS A 175 -19.02 9.36 9.73
C LYS A 175 -19.28 8.68 11.06
N THR A 176 -19.79 7.46 10.99
CA THR A 176 -20.18 6.69 12.18
C THR A 176 -19.80 5.22 12.08
N ASP A 177 -19.17 4.82 10.98
CA ASP A 177 -18.88 3.42 10.69
C ASP A 177 -17.41 3.09 11.03
N ALA A 178 -17.16 1.84 11.40
CA ALA A 178 -15.81 1.31 11.59
C ALA A 178 -15.41 0.38 10.43
N LEU A 179 -14.10 0.32 10.10
CA LEU A 179 -13.51 -0.66 9.19
C LEU A 179 -12.59 -1.59 9.98
N ILE A 180 -12.71 -2.91 9.74
CA ILE A 180 -11.75 -3.92 10.21
C ILE A 180 -11.16 -4.62 8.99
N ALA A 181 -9.82 -4.51 8.79
CA ALA A 181 -9.15 -5.15 7.68
C ALA A 181 -7.70 -5.54 8.01
N CYS A 182 -7.30 -6.76 7.65
CA CYS A 182 -5.95 -7.29 7.88
C CYS A 182 -5.13 -7.44 6.58
N GLY A 183 -5.74 -7.25 5.40
CA GLY A 183 -5.06 -7.35 4.12
C GLY A 183 -4.65 -8.78 3.75
N VAL A 184 -3.67 -8.90 2.84
CA VAL A 184 -3.26 -10.17 2.28
C VAL A 184 -2.28 -10.88 3.22
N GLY A 185 -2.76 -11.83 3.99
CA GLY A 185 -1.91 -12.78 4.71
C GLY A 185 -1.41 -12.29 6.08
N GLY A 186 -0.46 -13.08 6.60
CA GLY A 186 0.10 -12.94 7.93
C GLY A 186 -0.68 -13.74 9.00
N SER A 187 -0.02 -13.97 10.12
CA SER A 187 -0.59 -14.70 11.27
C SER A 187 -1.77 -13.97 11.91
N VAL A 188 -1.83 -12.65 11.77
CA VAL A 188 -2.94 -11.83 12.30
C VAL A 188 -4.30 -12.12 11.64
N LYS A 189 -4.34 -12.77 10.48
CA LYS A 189 -5.62 -13.08 9.81
C LYS A 189 -6.48 -14.03 10.65
N LYS A 190 -5.85 -15.03 11.26
CA LYS A 190 -6.53 -15.97 12.16
C LYS A 190 -7.02 -15.25 13.42
N GLU A 191 -6.17 -14.43 14.04
CA GLU A 191 -6.54 -13.63 15.21
C GLU A 191 -7.69 -12.67 14.89
N ALA A 192 -7.63 -12.00 13.74
CA ALA A 192 -8.69 -11.08 13.28
C ALA A 192 -10.01 -11.82 13.03
N PHE A 193 -9.98 -13.03 12.46
CA PHE A 193 -11.18 -13.84 12.27
C PHE A 193 -11.83 -14.25 13.61
N GLU A 194 -11.03 -14.75 14.57
CA GLU A 194 -11.54 -15.10 15.91
C GLU A 194 -12.09 -13.86 16.64
N PHE A 195 -11.43 -12.71 16.49
CA PHE A 195 -11.91 -11.45 17.04
C PHE A 195 -13.27 -11.06 16.43
N THR A 196 -13.42 -11.07 15.11
CA THR A 196 -14.68 -10.69 14.45
C THR A 196 -15.82 -11.65 14.75
N LYS A 197 -15.52 -12.94 14.93
CA LYS A 197 -16.46 -13.96 15.39
C LYS A 197 -16.96 -13.67 16.81
N ASN A 198 -16.07 -13.32 17.73
CA ASN A 198 -16.45 -12.92 19.09
C ASN A 198 -17.22 -11.60 19.09
N LEU A 199 -16.81 -10.63 18.27
CA LEU A 199 -17.49 -9.36 18.11
C LEU A 199 -18.94 -9.54 17.62
N ALA A 200 -19.17 -10.49 16.71
CA ALA A 200 -20.50 -10.80 16.17
C ALA A 200 -21.51 -11.26 17.24
N ASN A 201 -21.04 -11.75 18.40
CA ASN A 201 -21.90 -12.15 19.53
C ASN A 201 -22.38 -10.96 20.39
N LEU A 202 -21.86 -9.75 20.16
CA LEU A 202 -22.31 -8.57 20.90
C LEU A 202 -23.69 -8.14 20.43
N LYS A 203 -24.56 -7.83 21.39
CA LYS A 203 -25.92 -7.33 21.10
C LYS A 203 -25.93 -5.92 20.55
N GLU A 204 -25.02 -5.10 21.06
CA GLU A 204 -24.92 -3.68 20.73
C GLU A 204 -23.46 -3.27 20.53
N ILE A 205 -23.24 -2.32 19.64
CA ILE A 205 -21.94 -1.70 19.37
C ILE A 205 -22.14 -0.19 19.26
N LYS A 206 -21.05 0.57 19.40
CA LYS A 206 -21.08 2.05 19.31
C LYS A 206 -21.20 2.56 17.89
N TYR A 207 -20.72 1.81 16.92
CA TYR A 207 -20.72 2.18 15.51
C TYR A 207 -22.06 1.85 14.86
N ARG A 208 -22.48 2.65 13.85
CA ARG A 208 -23.67 2.33 13.06
C ARG A 208 -23.52 1.05 12.26
N LYS A 209 -22.35 0.86 11.64
CA LYS A 209 -21.95 -0.34 10.91
C LYS A 209 -20.46 -0.64 11.14
N VAL A 210 -20.12 -1.92 11.12
CA VAL A 210 -18.73 -2.40 11.08
C VAL A 210 -18.52 -3.10 9.74
N TRP A 211 -17.68 -2.50 8.90
CA TRP A 211 -17.23 -3.05 7.63
C TRP A 211 -16.06 -3.99 7.88
N VAL A 212 -16.22 -5.26 7.58
CA VAL A 212 -15.22 -6.29 7.85
C VAL A 212 -14.72 -6.87 6.54
N GLU A 213 -13.40 -7.01 6.41
CA GLU A 213 -12.79 -7.63 5.23
C GLU A 213 -13.41 -9.01 4.96
N PRO A 214 -13.76 -9.36 3.69
CA PRO A 214 -14.50 -10.58 3.37
C PRO A 214 -13.87 -11.88 3.88
N ASP A 215 -12.54 -11.93 3.97
CA ASP A 215 -11.80 -13.13 4.39
C ASP A 215 -11.82 -13.38 5.91
N ILE A 216 -12.24 -12.39 6.70
CA ILE A 216 -12.29 -12.47 8.16
C ILE A 216 -13.68 -12.19 8.73
N ILE A 217 -14.71 -12.10 7.89
CA ILE A 217 -16.09 -11.90 8.33
C ILE A 217 -16.77 -13.25 8.61
N PRO A 218 -17.40 -13.46 9.79
CA PRO A 218 -18.13 -14.69 10.08
C PRO A 218 -19.41 -14.80 9.22
N LEU A 219 -19.83 -16.04 8.93
CA LEU A 219 -21.06 -16.30 8.19
C LEU A 219 -22.29 -15.92 8.99
N ASP A 220 -22.33 -16.34 10.26
CA ASP A 220 -23.35 -15.95 11.22
C ASP A 220 -22.95 -14.64 11.89
N ARG A 221 -23.66 -13.57 11.52
CA ARG A 221 -23.33 -12.21 11.96
C ARG A 221 -24.57 -11.31 12.04
N PRO A 222 -24.55 -10.33 12.93
CA PRO A 222 -25.63 -9.35 13.03
C PRO A 222 -25.66 -8.38 11.85
N ASP A 223 -26.79 -7.72 11.63
CA ASP A 223 -27.03 -6.80 10.50
C ASP A 223 -26.11 -5.57 10.49
N TRP A 224 -25.52 -5.22 11.62
CA TRP A 224 -24.56 -4.12 11.69
C TRP A 224 -23.15 -4.52 11.25
N MET A 225 -22.82 -5.81 11.11
CA MET A 225 -21.56 -6.32 10.61
C MET A 225 -21.68 -6.70 9.14
N ILE A 226 -21.04 -5.96 8.26
CA ILE A 226 -21.22 -6.09 6.82
C ILE A 226 -19.88 -6.27 6.09
N PRO A 227 -19.85 -6.98 4.94
CA PRO A 227 -18.60 -7.18 4.18
C PRO A 227 -18.09 -5.85 3.63
N ALA A 228 -16.79 -5.62 3.82
CA ALA A 228 -16.11 -4.45 3.26
C ALA A 228 -16.00 -4.56 1.74
N THR A 229 -16.46 -3.55 1.03
CA THR A 229 -16.38 -3.47 -0.43
C THR A 229 -15.08 -2.86 -0.92
N PHE A 230 -14.41 -2.11 -0.05
CA PHE A 230 -13.24 -1.27 -0.36
C PHE A 230 -13.48 -0.25 -1.49
N LEU A 231 -14.74 0.06 -1.75
CA LEU A 231 -15.12 1.11 -2.70
C LEU A 231 -15.10 2.49 -2.03
N PRO A 232 -14.98 3.57 -2.81
CA PRO A 232 -14.99 4.95 -2.30
C PRO A 232 -16.16 5.28 -1.38
N GLU A 233 -17.35 4.82 -1.74
CA GLU A 233 -18.60 5.08 -1.02
C GLU A 233 -18.60 4.43 0.38
N MET A 234 -17.88 3.30 0.55
CA MET A 234 -17.65 2.70 1.85
C MET A 234 -16.72 3.60 2.68
N TYR A 235 -15.56 3.96 2.12
CA TYR A 235 -14.56 4.74 2.84
C TYR A 235 -15.13 6.07 3.35
N GLN A 236 -16.00 6.74 2.58
CA GLN A 236 -16.64 8.01 2.99
C GLN A 236 -17.47 7.92 4.28
N LYS A 237 -17.87 6.72 4.71
CA LYS A 237 -18.65 6.47 5.93
C LYS A 237 -17.76 6.13 7.13
N ILE A 238 -16.48 5.79 6.88
CA ILE A 238 -15.55 5.30 7.90
C ILE A 238 -15.06 6.46 8.77
N LEU A 239 -15.34 6.37 10.06
CA LEU A 239 -14.81 7.22 11.11
C LEU A 239 -13.49 6.67 11.65
N VAL A 240 -13.45 5.36 11.91
CA VAL A 240 -12.28 4.68 12.45
C VAL A 240 -11.89 3.49 11.57
N ALA A 241 -10.58 3.29 11.40
CA ALA A 241 -10.02 2.17 10.66
C ALA A 241 -9.12 1.33 11.58
N ILE A 242 -9.59 0.15 11.95
CA ILE A 242 -8.88 -0.87 12.72
C ILE A 242 -8.22 -1.77 11.70
N ILE A 243 -6.95 -1.53 11.37
CA ILE A 243 -6.33 -2.10 10.18
C ILE A 243 -4.90 -2.56 10.42
N ARG A 244 -4.50 -3.60 9.71
CA ARG A 244 -3.09 -3.88 9.48
C ARG A 244 -2.50 -2.73 8.64
N PRO A 245 -1.41 -2.07 9.08
CA PRO A 245 -0.99 -0.78 8.54
C PRO A 245 -0.23 -0.90 7.20
N GLY A 246 -0.82 -1.59 6.22
CA GLY A 246 -0.35 -1.59 4.84
C GLY A 246 -0.58 -0.23 4.18
N VAL A 247 0.41 0.26 3.44
CA VAL A 247 0.43 1.62 2.87
C VAL A 247 -0.86 1.95 2.09
N GLY A 248 -1.36 1.03 1.28
CA GLY A 248 -2.57 1.27 0.46
C GLY A 248 -3.83 1.49 1.29
N THR A 249 -4.09 0.64 2.31
CA THR A 249 -5.26 0.75 3.18
C THR A 249 -5.16 1.97 4.09
N VAL A 250 -3.95 2.26 4.61
CA VAL A 250 -3.67 3.48 5.38
C VAL A 250 -3.98 4.71 4.53
N THR A 251 -3.46 4.78 3.30
CA THR A 251 -3.68 5.92 2.39
C THR A 251 -5.18 6.15 2.13
N ASN A 252 -5.94 5.09 1.82
CA ASN A 252 -7.38 5.23 1.59
C ASN A 252 -8.13 5.69 2.85
N SER A 253 -7.78 5.17 4.02
CA SER A 253 -8.40 5.57 5.28
C SER A 253 -8.09 7.03 5.63
N LEU A 254 -6.84 7.46 5.46
CA LEU A 254 -6.43 8.85 5.71
C LEU A 254 -7.06 9.82 4.71
N SER A 255 -7.21 9.43 3.43
CA SER A 255 -7.81 10.31 2.41
C SER A 255 -9.25 10.70 2.72
N VAL A 256 -9.96 9.90 3.48
CA VAL A 256 -11.30 10.21 3.96
C VAL A 256 -11.32 10.78 5.39
N GLY A 257 -10.18 10.96 6.03
CA GLY A 257 -10.11 11.51 7.39
C GLY A 257 -10.42 10.49 8.50
N ALA A 258 -10.30 9.19 8.24
CA ALA A 258 -10.52 8.18 9.26
C ALA A 258 -9.33 8.10 10.24
N LYS A 259 -9.61 7.96 11.54
CA LYS A 259 -8.60 7.68 12.56
C LYS A 259 -8.15 6.24 12.47
N ILE A 260 -6.84 6.00 12.51
CA ILE A 260 -6.26 4.67 12.38
C ILE A 260 -5.93 4.08 13.74
N PHE A 261 -6.31 2.81 13.92
CA PHE A 261 -5.98 1.97 15.07
C PHE A 261 -5.29 0.71 14.53
N PRO A 262 -3.95 0.70 14.46
CA PRO A 262 -3.22 -0.38 13.83
C PRO A 262 -3.18 -1.64 14.71
N PHE A 263 -3.22 -2.81 14.05
CA PHE A 263 -2.83 -4.10 14.63
C PHE A 263 -1.96 -4.87 13.64
N TYR A 264 -0.99 -5.61 14.11
CA TYR A 264 -0.01 -6.23 13.22
C TYR A 264 0.83 -7.31 13.93
N GLU A 265 1.48 -8.13 13.12
CA GLU A 265 2.39 -9.17 13.59
C GLU A 265 3.64 -8.56 14.23
N SER A 266 4.05 -9.11 15.39
CA SER A 266 5.27 -8.65 16.09
C SER A 266 6.57 -8.99 15.37
N ASP A 267 6.54 -9.86 14.37
CA ASP A 267 7.68 -10.29 13.56
C ASP A 267 7.73 -9.62 12.17
N ASN A 268 6.74 -8.79 11.83
CA ASN A 268 6.71 -8.07 10.57
C ASN A 268 7.25 -6.64 10.71
N LEU A 269 8.50 -6.43 10.32
CA LEU A 269 9.20 -5.15 10.47
C LEU A 269 8.56 -4.03 9.62
N GLU A 270 8.02 -4.35 8.45
CA GLU A 270 7.31 -3.36 7.62
C GLU A 270 6.10 -2.81 8.37
N MET A 271 5.27 -3.69 8.92
CA MET A 271 4.05 -3.27 9.61
C MET A 271 4.37 -2.50 10.89
N GLN A 272 5.39 -2.92 11.65
CA GLN A 272 5.88 -2.17 12.81
C GLN A 272 6.34 -0.77 12.41
N PHE A 273 7.13 -0.68 11.34
CA PHE A 273 7.63 0.59 10.84
C PHE A 273 6.49 1.52 10.39
N ASN A 274 5.55 1.00 9.61
CA ASN A 274 4.40 1.77 9.14
C ASN A 274 3.53 2.26 10.31
N ALA A 275 3.21 1.39 11.29
CA ALA A 275 2.46 1.75 12.49
C ALA A 275 3.17 2.88 13.27
N LYS A 276 4.50 2.75 13.47
CA LYS A 276 5.30 3.77 14.14
C LYS A 276 5.28 5.11 13.40
N LYS A 277 5.40 5.10 12.07
CA LYS A 277 5.39 6.33 11.24
C LYS A 277 4.06 7.07 11.35
N ILE A 278 2.94 6.39 11.18
CA ILE A 278 1.61 7.03 11.29
C ILE A 278 1.29 7.49 12.73
N PHE A 279 1.78 6.78 13.74
CA PHE A 279 1.66 7.21 15.13
C PHE A 279 2.46 8.50 15.40
N LEU A 280 3.73 8.55 15.01
CA LEU A 280 4.59 9.75 15.19
C LEU A 280 4.06 10.97 14.44
N ALA A 281 3.38 10.74 13.30
CA ALA A 281 2.70 11.80 12.55
C ALA A 281 1.37 12.25 13.20
N GLY A 282 0.92 11.61 14.29
CA GLY A 282 -0.35 11.90 14.97
C GLY A 282 -1.60 11.40 14.24
N LEU A 283 -1.42 10.50 13.26
CA LEU A 283 -2.49 9.99 12.38
C LEU A 283 -3.11 8.69 12.89
N ALA A 284 -2.47 8.01 13.83
CA ALA A 284 -2.91 6.75 14.40
C ALA A 284 -2.76 6.74 15.92
N SER A 285 -3.50 5.86 16.57
CA SER A 285 -3.31 5.52 17.99
C SER A 285 -2.17 4.50 18.14
N LYS A 286 -1.54 4.48 19.32
CA LYS A 286 -0.51 3.49 19.65
C LYS A 286 -1.18 2.19 20.11
N THR A 287 -1.49 1.31 19.16
CA THR A 287 -2.07 0.00 19.42
C THR A 287 -1.26 -1.07 18.68
N HIS A 288 -1.38 -2.33 19.09
CA HIS A 288 -0.62 -3.44 18.53
C HIS A 288 -1.50 -4.66 18.26
N SER A 289 -2.37 -5.03 19.19
CA SER A 289 -3.35 -6.11 19.01
C SER A 289 -4.68 -5.60 18.49
N ILE A 290 -5.47 -6.46 17.86
CA ILE A 290 -6.80 -6.07 17.37
C ILE A 290 -7.75 -5.73 18.54
N ASN A 291 -7.59 -6.40 19.69
CA ASN A 291 -8.38 -6.11 20.89
C ASN A 291 -8.10 -4.72 21.45
N ASP A 292 -6.81 -4.32 21.52
CA ASP A 292 -6.43 -2.98 21.98
C ASP A 292 -6.89 -1.92 20.99
N ALA A 293 -6.76 -2.20 19.68
CA ALA A 293 -7.20 -1.32 18.62
C ALA A 293 -8.72 -1.07 18.67
N TRP A 294 -9.51 -2.12 18.90
CA TRP A 294 -10.96 -2.01 19.07
C TRP A 294 -11.32 -1.15 20.29
N LYS A 295 -10.81 -1.50 21.48
CA LYS A 295 -11.08 -0.73 22.72
C LYS A 295 -10.70 0.73 22.60
N ALA A 296 -9.51 1.02 22.04
CA ALA A 296 -9.06 2.38 21.83
C ALA A 296 -9.95 3.14 20.83
N SER A 297 -10.47 2.46 19.81
CA SER A 297 -11.38 3.05 18.83
C SER A 297 -12.75 3.41 19.42
N GLU A 298 -13.26 2.59 20.36
CA GLU A 298 -14.52 2.89 21.07
C GLU A 298 -14.38 4.11 22.00
N LEU A 299 -13.23 4.23 22.68
CA LEU A 299 -12.94 5.42 23.50
C LEU A 299 -12.82 6.70 22.64
N PHE A 300 -12.19 6.58 21.47
CA PHE A 300 -12.11 7.68 20.52
C PHE A 300 -13.51 8.08 20.02
N PHE A 301 -14.38 7.14 19.71
CA PHE A 301 -15.74 7.41 19.27
C PHE A 301 -16.53 8.26 20.28
N GLU A 302 -16.38 7.98 21.58
CA GLU A 302 -17.02 8.74 22.68
C GLU A 302 -16.50 10.19 22.82
N SER A 303 -15.26 10.42 22.40
CA SER A 303 -14.59 11.72 22.51
C SER A 303 -14.52 12.50 21.18
N PHE A 304 -15.04 11.94 20.09
CA PHE A 304 -14.80 12.42 18.72
C PHE A 304 -15.21 13.87 18.47
N ASP A 305 -16.33 14.35 19.06
CA ASP A 305 -16.79 15.74 18.88
C ASP A 305 -15.81 16.80 19.43
N LYS A 306 -14.76 16.37 20.11
CA LYS A 306 -13.74 17.23 20.75
C LYS A 306 -12.38 17.20 20.05
N ASP A 307 -12.20 16.36 19.01
CA ASP A 307 -10.86 16.13 18.42
C ASP A 307 -10.67 16.81 17.06
N ASN A 308 -10.58 18.14 17.05
CA ASN A 308 -10.17 18.93 15.88
C ASN A 308 -8.70 18.65 15.49
N PHE A 309 -7.88 18.10 16.39
CA PHE A 309 -6.45 17.88 16.17
C PHE A 309 -6.17 16.85 15.07
N HIS A 310 -7.01 15.83 14.95
CA HIS A 310 -6.86 14.80 13.92
C HIS A 310 -7.12 15.36 12.51
N GLU A 311 -8.14 16.19 12.34
CA GLU A 311 -8.45 16.84 11.06
C GLU A 311 -7.33 17.77 10.60
N GLU A 312 -6.75 18.56 11.51
CA GLU A 312 -5.61 19.44 11.21
C GLU A 312 -4.38 18.66 10.73
N LYS A 313 -4.13 17.47 11.29
CA LYS A 313 -3.02 16.61 10.86
C LYS A 313 -3.25 16.05 9.47
N ILE A 314 -4.45 15.55 9.18
CA ILE A 314 -4.80 15.01 7.86
C ILE A 314 -4.76 16.10 6.79
N ALA A 315 -5.17 17.32 7.10
CA ALA A 315 -5.13 18.43 6.15
C ALA A 315 -3.71 18.78 5.66
N LYS A 316 -2.68 18.33 6.38
CA LYS A 316 -1.26 18.52 6.01
C LYS A 316 -0.70 17.39 5.15
N ILE A 317 -1.46 16.31 4.93
CA ILE A 317 -0.99 15.18 4.14
C ILE A 317 -1.17 15.48 2.66
N ASN A 318 -0.08 15.30 1.92
CA ASN A 318 -0.09 15.34 0.48
C ASN A 318 -0.49 13.98 -0.10
N PHE A 319 -1.58 13.91 -0.85
CA PHE A 319 -2.07 12.71 -1.53
C PHE A 319 -1.77 12.67 -3.03
N ASN A 320 -0.99 13.63 -3.56
CA ASN A 320 -0.69 13.75 -4.99
C ASN A 320 0.59 13.01 -5.39
N GLY A 321 1.05 12.03 -4.59
CA GLY A 321 2.33 11.38 -4.79
C GLY A 321 2.50 10.72 -6.16
N ALA A 322 1.43 10.20 -6.77
CA ALA A 322 1.49 9.62 -8.11
C ALA A 322 1.72 10.67 -9.20
N GLU A 323 1.07 11.83 -9.08
CA GLU A 323 1.24 12.95 -10.02
C GLU A 323 2.64 13.56 -9.91
N GLU A 324 3.12 13.78 -8.68
CA GLU A 324 4.49 14.28 -8.43
C GLU A 324 5.54 13.30 -8.98
N ALA A 325 5.36 11.99 -8.73
CA ALA A 325 6.25 10.96 -9.25
C ALA A 325 6.30 10.96 -10.78
N ALA A 326 5.14 11.06 -11.44
CA ALA A 326 5.06 11.10 -12.90
C ALA A 326 5.81 12.33 -13.47
N LEU A 327 5.61 13.51 -12.89
CA LEU A 327 6.29 14.73 -13.31
C LEU A 327 7.80 14.66 -13.09
N ILE A 328 8.25 14.16 -11.93
CA ILE A 328 9.66 13.97 -11.63
C ILE A 328 10.30 13.02 -12.66
N MET A 329 9.68 11.88 -12.95
CA MET A 329 10.22 10.91 -13.89
C MET A 329 10.33 11.47 -15.30
N LEU A 330 9.30 12.19 -15.79
CA LEU A 330 9.27 12.75 -17.14
C LEU A 330 10.27 13.91 -17.32
N ASN A 331 10.60 14.65 -16.27
CA ASN A 331 11.58 15.72 -16.31
C ASN A 331 13.05 15.24 -16.28
N HIS A 332 13.27 13.94 -16.08
CA HIS A 332 14.63 13.35 -16.00
C HIS A 332 15.04 12.55 -17.26
N ILE A 333 14.36 12.77 -18.37
CA ILE A 333 14.65 12.13 -19.67
C ILE A 333 15.51 13.04 -20.54
#